data_7a3923cf4e7777dbdefe0cb500209e5b
#
_entry.id   7a3923cf4e7777dbdefe0cb500209e5b
#
_cell.length_a   1.000
_cell.length_b   1.000
_cell.length_c   1.000
_cell.angle_alpha   90.00
_cell.angle_beta   90.00
_cell.angle_gamma   90.00
#
_symmetry.space_group_name_H-M   'P 1'
#
loop_
_entity.id
_entity.type
_entity.pdbx_description
1 polymer ?
#
loop_
_entity_poly.entity_id
_entity_poly.type
_entity_poly.pdbx_seq_one_letter_code
_entity_poly.pdbx_strand_id
1 'polypeptide(L)'
;VSNRLGCHLVTHTDSTDLPVCSLRKARRHKTMHALASWSKTSKGWFYGLKLHFTTDYDGRILAMHFTTGNASDRAVLKKMNSDLRGVTVADAGYVSEQLERDYYIPGERMLLTCTKKNMRKLATADDIALLNTRMRIEDNFGNLKQFHNLVSTVCRSVRGCLVNYLSSVLAYMI
;
A
#
# COMPACT_ATOMS: atom_id res chain seq x y z
N VAL A 1 1.20 -23.05 -9.08
CA VAL A 1 1.53 -21.71 -8.58
C VAL A 1 2.35 -20.90 -9.59
N SER A 2 2.42 -21.36 -10.86
CA SER A 2 3.40 -20.85 -11.84
C SER A 2 2.81 -20.01 -12.98
N ASN A 3 1.64 -19.38 -12.82
CA ASN A 3 1.01 -18.67 -13.94
C ASN A 3 0.74 -17.17 -13.66
N ARG A 4 1.58 -16.50 -12.87
CA ARG A 4 1.36 -15.10 -12.46
C ARG A 4 2.38 -14.10 -13.01
N LEU A 5 3.16 -14.46 -14.00
CA LEU A 5 3.98 -13.52 -14.76
C LEU A 5 3.19 -12.98 -15.99
N GLY A 6 1.89 -12.76 -15.80
CA GLY A 6 1.10 -11.97 -16.74
C GLY A 6 1.63 -10.55 -16.72
N CYS A 7 1.94 -10.00 -17.90
CA CYS A 7 2.26 -8.59 -18.08
C CYS A 7 1.00 -7.78 -17.70
N HIS A 8 0.94 -7.33 -16.46
CA HIS A 8 -0.12 -6.42 -16.02
C HIS A 8 0.23 -5.03 -16.54
N LEU A 9 -0.45 -4.60 -17.61
CA LEU A 9 -0.20 -3.30 -18.24
C LEU A 9 -0.31 -2.14 -17.26
N VAL A 10 -1.27 -2.20 -16.34
CA VAL A 10 -1.51 -1.18 -15.31
C VAL A 10 -1.65 -1.83 -13.95
N THR A 11 -0.90 -1.35 -12.99
CA THR A 11 -0.99 -1.74 -11.58
C THR A 11 -1.19 -0.52 -10.70
N HIS A 12 -1.85 -0.69 -9.56
CA HIS A 12 -2.06 0.37 -8.58
C HIS A 12 -1.34 0.02 -7.29
N THR A 13 -0.60 0.97 -6.73
CA THR A 13 0.09 0.77 -5.45
C THR A 13 -0.26 1.86 -4.46
N ASP A 14 -0.49 1.45 -3.23
CA ASP A 14 -0.74 2.35 -2.11
C ASP A 14 -0.49 1.64 -0.77
N SER A 15 -0.56 2.40 0.33
CA SER A 15 -0.43 1.86 1.68
C SER A 15 -1.60 2.27 2.56
N THR A 16 -1.91 1.42 3.53
CA THR A 16 -2.95 1.72 4.51
C THR A 16 -2.47 1.48 5.93
N ASP A 17 -2.96 2.31 6.86
CA ASP A 17 -2.69 2.21 8.28
C ASP A 17 -3.39 1.00 8.91
N LEU A 18 -2.67 0.32 9.80
CA LEU A 18 -3.15 -0.78 10.64
C LEU A 18 -2.92 -0.45 12.11
N PRO A 19 -3.80 0.33 12.74
CA PRO A 19 -3.72 0.60 14.17
C PRO A 19 -3.85 -0.69 14.98
N VAL A 20 -2.91 -0.94 15.91
CA VAL A 20 -2.93 -2.13 16.79
C VAL A 20 -3.66 -1.89 18.09
N CYS A 21 -3.91 -0.64 18.43
CA CYS A 21 -4.69 -0.23 19.60
C CYS A 21 -5.20 1.21 19.46
N SER A 22 -6.12 1.61 20.32
CA SER A 22 -6.54 3.02 20.42
C SER A 22 -5.38 3.90 20.90
N LEU A 23 -5.33 5.17 20.46
CA LEU A 23 -4.27 6.13 20.81
C LEU A 23 -4.05 6.26 22.34
N ARG A 24 -5.14 6.21 23.13
CA ARG A 24 -5.09 6.28 24.60
C ARG A 24 -4.30 5.14 25.22
N LYS A 25 -4.28 3.96 24.56
CA LYS A 25 -3.61 2.75 25.04
C LYS A 25 -2.20 2.58 24.47
N ALA A 26 -1.81 3.34 23.45
CA ALA A 26 -0.58 3.14 22.69
C ALA A 26 0.68 3.12 23.56
N ARG A 27 0.79 4.03 24.54
CA ARG A 27 1.94 4.09 25.47
C ARG A 27 2.05 2.86 26.40
N ARG A 28 0.95 2.16 26.63
CA ARG A 28 0.88 0.97 27.52
C ARG A 28 0.80 -0.33 26.72
N HIS A 29 0.75 -0.25 25.40
CA HIS A 29 0.59 -1.42 24.52
C HIS A 29 1.89 -2.21 24.43
N LYS A 30 1.91 -3.40 25.03
CA LYS A 30 3.11 -4.26 25.09
C LYS A 30 3.18 -5.26 23.95
N THR A 31 2.03 -5.79 23.51
CA THR A 31 1.94 -6.94 22.61
C THR A 31 2.65 -6.70 21.28
N MET A 32 2.46 -5.54 20.63
CA MET A 32 3.04 -5.24 19.30
C MET A 32 4.19 -4.24 19.39
N HIS A 33 4.74 -3.99 20.57
CA HIS A 33 5.76 -2.96 20.80
C HIS A 33 7.00 -3.11 19.89
N ALA A 34 7.42 -4.32 19.61
CA ALA A 34 8.60 -4.59 18.75
C ALA A 34 8.33 -4.35 17.25
N LEU A 35 7.08 -4.32 16.82
CA LEU A 35 6.70 -4.23 15.41
C LEU A 35 5.94 -2.96 15.08
N ALA A 36 5.24 -2.37 16.04
CA ALA A 36 4.43 -1.18 15.83
C ALA A 36 5.23 0.11 16.08
N SER A 37 4.88 1.15 15.37
CA SER A 37 5.46 2.48 15.56
C SER A 37 4.39 3.57 15.44
N TRP A 38 4.71 4.74 15.97
CA TRP A 38 3.90 5.94 15.80
C TRP A 38 4.04 6.47 14.37
N SER A 39 2.93 6.84 13.77
CA SER A 39 2.90 7.51 12.49
C SER A 39 1.68 8.41 12.36
N LYS A 40 1.67 9.25 11.33
CA LYS A 40 0.60 10.20 11.05
C LYS A 40 0.13 10.04 9.61
N THR A 41 -1.18 9.95 9.43
CA THR A 41 -1.86 9.98 8.13
C THR A 41 -2.72 11.24 8.02
N SER A 42 -3.40 11.44 6.91
CA SER A 42 -4.42 12.48 6.75
C SER A 42 -5.55 12.39 7.78
N LYS A 43 -5.82 11.18 8.30
CA LYS A 43 -6.83 10.91 9.33
C LYS A 43 -6.37 11.20 10.76
N GLY A 44 -5.07 11.48 10.95
CA GLY A 44 -4.47 11.76 12.25
C GLY A 44 -3.36 10.81 12.65
N TRP A 45 -3.01 10.82 13.94
CA TRP A 45 -1.99 9.93 14.49
C TRP A 45 -2.52 8.52 14.68
N PHE A 46 -1.66 7.52 14.49
CA PHE A 46 -1.91 6.14 14.85
C PHE A 46 -0.66 5.47 15.40
N TYR A 47 -0.85 4.38 16.14
CA TYR A 47 0.22 3.50 16.60
C TYR A 47 -0.04 2.10 16.03
N GLY A 48 0.86 1.61 15.19
CA GLY A 48 0.63 0.36 14.49
C GLY A 48 1.61 0.05 13.37
N LEU A 49 1.11 -0.71 12.42
CA LEU A 49 1.80 -1.14 11.20
C LEU A 49 1.22 -0.38 9.99
N LYS A 50 1.88 -0.52 8.85
CA LYS A 50 1.35 -0.23 7.53
C LYS A 50 1.28 -1.49 6.69
N LEU A 51 0.23 -1.60 5.89
CA LEU A 51 0.09 -2.60 4.86
C LEU A 51 0.21 -1.93 3.51
N HIS A 52 1.18 -2.36 2.73
CA HIS A 52 1.40 -1.91 1.35
C HIS A 52 0.82 -2.96 0.41
N PHE A 53 0.10 -2.52 -0.60
CA PHE A 53 -0.44 -3.35 -1.67
C PHE A 53 0.00 -2.85 -3.02
N THR A 54 0.12 -3.81 -3.96
CA THR A 54 0.01 -3.57 -5.39
C THR A 54 -1.05 -4.49 -5.95
N THR A 55 -2.00 -3.91 -6.66
CA THR A 55 -3.10 -4.63 -7.31
C THR A 55 -3.02 -4.46 -8.81
N ASP A 56 -3.63 -5.39 -9.56
CA ASP A 56 -3.91 -5.17 -10.97
C ASP A 56 -5.11 -4.24 -11.17
N TYR A 57 -5.48 -4.03 -12.44
CA TYR A 57 -6.62 -3.19 -12.81
C TYR A 57 -7.95 -3.74 -12.28
N ASP A 58 -8.09 -5.05 -12.11
CA ASP A 58 -9.30 -5.70 -11.58
C ASP A 58 -9.35 -5.75 -10.05
N GLY A 59 -8.33 -5.21 -9.37
CA GLY A 59 -8.26 -5.18 -7.91
C GLY A 59 -7.64 -6.42 -7.27
N ARG A 60 -7.12 -7.38 -8.08
CA ARG A 60 -6.44 -8.56 -7.55
C ARG A 60 -5.10 -8.18 -6.95
N ILE A 61 -4.79 -8.68 -5.77
CA ILE A 61 -3.53 -8.40 -5.08
C ILE A 61 -2.40 -9.17 -5.77
N LEU A 62 -1.42 -8.41 -6.31
CA LEU A 62 -0.23 -8.94 -6.96
C LEU A 62 0.95 -9.03 -5.99
N ALA A 63 1.09 -8.02 -5.12
CA ALA A 63 2.13 -7.96 -4.12
C ALA A 63 1.62 -7.27 -2.86
N MET A 64 2.13 -7.71 -1.70
CA MET A 64 1.85 -7.08 -0.42
C MET A 64 3.06 -7.09 0.51
N HIS A 65 3.15 -6.09 1.38
CA HIS A 65 4.22 -6.01 2.38
C HIS A 65 3.73 -5.31 3.65
N PHE A 66 4.08 -5.87 4.82
CA PHE A 66 3.83 -5.22 6.11
C PHE A 66 5.09 -4.51 6.58
N THR A 67 4.92 -3.30 7.11
CA THR A 67 6.00 -2.52 7.69
C THR A 67 5.58 -1.91 9.02
N THR A 68 6.55 -1.35 9.74
CA THR A 68 6.26 -0.45 10.86
C THR A 68 5.51 0.78 10.38
N GLY A 69 4.65 1.38 11.21
CA GLY A 69 3.81 2.51 10.81
C GLY A 69 4.58 3.71 10.25
N ASN A 70 5.82 3.94 10.69
CA ASN A 70 6.67 5.06 10.26
C ASN A 70 7.55 4.76 9.03
N ALA A 71 7.45 3.55 8.46
CA ALA A 71 8.23 3.20 7.28
C ALA A 71 7.85 4.08 6.07
N SER A 72 8.85 4.39 5.23
CA SER A 72 8.64 5.14 4.00
C SER A 72 8.01 4.27 2.92
N ASP A 73 6.88 4.70 2.38
CA ASP A 73 6.18 4.00 1.30
C ASP A 73 7.06 3.85 0.04
N ARG A 74 7.92 4.85 -0.23
CA ARG A 74 8.86 4.86 -1.35
C ARG A 74 9.92 3.76 -1.24
N ALA A 75 10.43 3.51 -0.02
CA ALA A 75 11.47 2.50 0.20
C ALA A 75 10.95 1.08 -0.04
N VAL A 76 9.66 0.85 0.22
CA VAL A 76 9.02 -0.46 0.08
C VAL A 76 8.67 -0.77 -1.38
N LEU A 77 8.23 0.21 -2.14
CA LEU A 77 7.70 0.04 -3.49
C LEU A 77 8.65 -0.74 -4.40
N LYS A 78 9.91 -0.31 -4.49
CA LYS A 78 10.90 -0.91 -5.41
C LYS A 78 11.11 -2.40 -5.12
N LYS A 79 11.20 -2.75 -3.84
CA LYS A 79 11.40 -4.14 -3.41
C LYS A 79 10.14 -4.98 -3.61
N MET A 80 8.97 -4.42 -3.26
CA MET A 80 7.69 -5.13 -3.35
C MET A 80 7.31 -5.44 -4.80
N ASN A 81 7.61 -4.52 -5.72
CA ASN A 81 7.26 -4.61 -7.13
C ASN A 81 8.43 -5.03 -8.04
N SER A 82 9.47 -5.68 -7.51
CA SER A 82 10.66 -6.07 -8.28
C SER A 82 10.33 -6.88 -9.53
N ASP A 83 9.35 -7.76 -9.43
CA ASP A 83 8.97 -8.72 -10.47
C ASP A 83 7.78 -8.25 -11.33
N LEU A 84 7.19 -7.10 -10.99
CA LEU A 84 6.06 -6.54 -11.73
C LEU A 84 6.56 -5.73 -12.93
N ARG A 85 5.78 -5.75 -14.01
CA ARG A 85 6.02 -5.02 -15.26
C ARG A 85 4.82 -4.15 -15.57
N GLY A 86 5.01 -3.19 -16.48
CA GLY A 86 3.98 -2.25 -16.91
C GLY A 86 4.02 -0.93 -16.17
N VAL A 87 2.91 -0.20 -16.19
CA VAL A 87 2.76 1.11 -15.53
C VAL A 87 2.24 0.91 -14.12
N THR A 88 3.00 1.34 -13.12
CA THR A 88 2.53 1.38 -11.73
C THR A 88 2.02 2.77 -11.38
N VAL A 89 0.75 2.88 -11.07
CA VAL A 89 0.09 4.13 -10.67
C VAL A 89 0.15 4.25 -9.15
N ALA A 90 0.63 5.40 -8.65
CA ALA A 90 0.79 5.66 -7.22
C ALA A 90 0.34 7.07 -6.82
N ASP A 91 0.09 7.27 -5.52
CA ASP A 91 -0.29 8.55 -4.96
C ASP A 91 0.86 9.57 -4.94
N ALA A 92 0.52 10.86 -4.71
CA ALA A 92 1.47 11.97 -4.57
C ALA A 92 2.51 11.75 -3.43
N GLY A 93 2.23 10.86 -2.49
CA GLY A 93 3.18 10.41 -1.46
C GLY A 93 4.43 9.73 -2.03
N TYR A 94 4.31 9.10 -3.19
CA TYR A 94 5.39 8.40 -3.89
C TYR A 94 6.22 9.30 -4.81
N VAL A 95 5.85 10.56 -5.00
CA VAL A 95 6.57 11.50 -5.87
C VAL A 95 8.01 11.68 -5.40
N SER A 96 8.96 11.23 -6.22
CA SER A 96 10.40 11.36 -6.02
C SER A 96 11.11 11.09 -7.34
N GLU A 97 11.90 12.05 -7.84
CA GLU A 97 12.68 11.87 -9.07
C GLU A 97 13.64 10.68 -8.98
N GLN A 98 14.27 10.49 -7.81
CA GLN A 98 15.16 9.35 -7.59
C GLN A 98 14.40 8.02 -7.67
N LEU A 99 13.20 7.94 -7.04
CA LEU A 99 12.39 6.74 -7.11
C LEU A 99 11.90 6.47 -8.54
N GLU A 100 11.45 7.50 -9.27
CA GLU A 100 11.02 7.36 -10.66
C GLU A 100 12.16 6.82 -11.55
N ARG A 101 13.37 7.36 -11.42
CA ARG A 101 14.56 6.89 -12.15
C ARG A 101 14.93 5.46 -11.79
N ASP A 102 14.99 5.14 -10.50
CA ASP A 102 15.37 3.82 -9.99
C ASP A 102 14.34 2.74 -10.32
N TYR A 103 13.07 3.14 -10.47
CA TYR A 103 11.98 2.22 -10.79
C TYR A 103 11.85 1.97 -12.29
N TYR A 104 12.27 2.93 -13.10
CA TYR A 104 12.14 2.89 -14.56
C TYR A 104 13.04 1.83 -15.18
N ILE A 105 12.46 0.98 -16.02
CA ILE A 105 13.17 0.06 -16.93
C ILE A 105 12.59 0.28 -18.33
N PRO A 106 13.41 0.69 -19.32
CA PRO A 106 12.94 0.98 -20.66
C PRO A 106 12.17 -0.19 -21.28
N GLY A 107 10.94 0.08 -21.75
CA GLY A 107 10.08 -0.92 -22.36
C GLY A 107 9.45 -1.95 -21.41
N GLU A 108 9.80 -1.94 -20.11
CA GLU A 108 9.31 -2.93 -19.16
C GLU A 108 8.45 -2.35 -18.07
N ARG A 109 8.89 -1.29 -17.38
CA ARG A 109 8.12 -0.70 -16.30
C ARG A 109 8.38 0.77 -16.08
N MET A 110 7.36 1.48 -15.60
CA MET A 110 7.45 2.86 -15.19
C MET A 110 6.54 3.16 -14.00
N LEU A 111 6.88 4.21 -13.27
CA LEU A 111 6.07 4.72 -12.17
C LEU A 111 5.35 6.00 -12.61
N LEU A 112 4.03 6.00 -12.50
CA LEU A 112 3.18 7.17 -12.74
C LEU A 112 2.62 7.65 -11.41
N THR A 113 3.01 8.87 -11.01
CA THR A 113 2.56 9.48 -9.74
C THR A 113 1.70 10.70 -9.99
N CYS A 114 0.75 10.94 -9.07
CA CYS A 114 -0.01 12.18 -9.08
C CYS A 114 0.92 13.39 -8.93
N THR A 115 0.71 14.45 -9.72
CA THR A 115 1.47 15.69 -9.58
C THR A 115 1.07 16.42 -8.29
N LYS A 116 2.04 16.94 -7.55
CA LYS A 116 1.76 17.84 -6.44
C LYS A 116 1.40 19.23 -6.99
N LYS A 117 0.59 20.00 -6.25
CA LYS A 117 0.16 21.35 -6.64
C LYS A 117 1.29 22.30 -7.06
N ASN A 118 2.50 22.07 -6.55
CA ASN A 118 3.68 22.92 -6.82
C ASN A 118 4.59 22.35 -7.92
N MET A 119 4.21 21.26 -8.60
CA MET A 119 5.02 20.67 -9.67
C MET A 119 4.60 21.24 -11.02
N ARG A 120 5.60 21.68 -11.82
CA ARG A 120 5.41 22.08 -13.22
C ARG A 120 5.60 20.89 -14.17
N LYS A 121 4.95 19.78 -13.91
CA LYS A 121 4.99 18.59 -14.75
C LYS A 121 3.71 18.57 -15.59
N LEU A 122 3.85 18.51 -16.89
CA LEU A 122 2.71 18.31 -17.79
C LEU A 122 2.35 16.82 -17.77
N ALA A 123 1.05 16.53 -17.66
CA ALA A 123 0.50 15.20 -17.78
C ALA A 123 -0.24 15.10 -19.13
N THR A 124 -0.11 13.99 -19.80
CA THR A 124 -0.93 13.70 -20.99
C THR A 124 -2.36 13.35 -20.60
N ALA A 125 -3.29 13.36 -21.55
CA ALA A 125 -4.66 12.91 -21.29
C ALA A 125 -4.71 11.45 -20.82
N ASP A 126 -3.84 10.60 -21.36
CA ASP A 126 -3.71 9.20 -20.98
C ASP A 126 -3.18 9.05 -19.54
N ASP A 127 -2.19 9.86 -19.14
CA ASP A 127 -1.70 9.89 -17.77
C ASP A 127 -2.82 10.25 -16.78
N ILE A 128 -3.62 11.26 -17.13
CA ILE A 128 -4.75 11.69 -16.30
C ILE A 128 -5.80 10.58 -16.19
N ALA A 129 -6.11 9.91 -17.30
CA ALA A 129 -7.04 8.79 -17.30
C ALA A 129 -6.54 7.64 -16.39
N LEU A 130 -5.26 7.29 -16.47
CA LEU A 130 -4.64 6.27 -15.63
C LEU A 130 -4.62 6.69 -14.15
N LEU A 131 -4.29 7.94 -13.84
CA LEU A 131 -4.28 8.46 -12.48
C LEU A 131 -5.67 8.42 -11.84
N ASN A 132 -6.73 8.63 -12.60
CA ASN A 132 -8.11 8.53 -12.11
C ASN A 132 -8.51 7.09 -11.73
N THR A 133 -7.88 6.07 -12.32
CA THR A 133 -8.14 4.67 -11.94
C THR A 133 -7.59 4.30 -10.56
N ARG A 134 -6.74 5.15 -9.95
CA ARG A 134 -6.17 4.94 -8.62
C ARG A 134 -7.21 4.76 -7.51
N MET A 135 -8.40 5.34 -7.66
CA MET A 135 -9.47 5.19 -6.67
C MET A 135 -9.82 3.72 -6.38
N ARG A 136 -9.57 2.82 -7.31
CA ARG A 136 -9.82 1.38 -7.15
C ARG A 136 -9.05 0.76 -5.98
N ILE A 137 -7.79 1.17 -5.75
CA ILE A 137 -7.02 0.64 -4.62
C ILE A 137 -7.55 1.16 -3.28
N GLU A 138 -8.11 2.38 -3.26
CA GLU A 138 -8.78 2.93 -2.07
C GLU A 138 -10.03 2.11 -1.75
N ASP A 139 -10.83 1.72 -2.76
CA ASP A 139 -11.99 0.85 -2.60
C ASP A 139 -11.60 -0.52 -2.05
N ASN A 140 -10.48 -1.09 -2.54
CA ASN A 140 -9.95 -2.37 -2.04
C ASN A 140 -9.60 -2.29 -0.55
N PHE A 141 -8.94 -1.21 -0.12
CA PHE A 141 -8.67 -0.99 1.31
C PHE A 141 -9.95 -0.75 2.12
N GLY A 142 -10.91 -0.04 1.56
CA GLY A 142 -12.24 0.14 2.14
C GLY A 142 -12.91 -1.20 2.41
N ASN A 143 -12.99 -2.04 1.41
CA ASN A 143 -13.57 -3.39 1.49
C ASN A 143 -12.86 -4.25 2.53
N LEU A 144 -11.53 -4.29 2.52
CA LEU A 144 -10.74 -5.05 3.50
C LEU A 144 -11.00 -4.59 4.95
N LYS A 145 -11.08 -3.28 5.18
CA LYS A 145 -11.33 -2.73 6.53
C LYS A 145 -12.78 -2.94 6.98
N GLN A 146 -13.74 -2.76 6.07
CA GLN A 146 -15.17 -2.78 6.40
C GLN A 146 -15.75 -4.19 6.46
N PHE A 147 -15.42 -5.04 5.50
CA PHE A 147 -16.07 -6.36 5.35
C PHE A 147 -15.19 -7.53 5.80
N HIS A 148 -13.87 -7.38 5.77
CA HIS A 148 -12.94 -8.46 6.12
C HIS A 148 -12.21 -8.24 7.45
N ASN A 149 -12.65 -7.27 8.26
CA ASN A 149 -12.12 -7.00 9.59
C ASN A 149 -10.58 -6.89 9.66
N LEU A 150 -9.98 -6.25 8.64
CA LEU A 150 -8.53 -6.07 8.55
C LEU A 150 -7.96 -5.32 9.76
N VAL A 151 -8.69 -4.34 10.30
CA VAL A 151 -8.24 -3.55 11.44
C VAL A 151 -8.85 -4.09 12.72
N SER A 152 -8.00 -4.66 13.58
CA SER A 152 -8.37 -5.07 14.93
C SER A 152 -7.53 -4.33 15.96
N THR A 153 -8.17 -3.55 16.82
CA THR A 153 -7.51 -2.82 17.92
C THR A 153 -7.37 -3.65 19.20
N VAL A 154 -7.70 -4.95 19.15
CA VAL A 154 -7.70 -5.85 20.32
C VAL A 154 -6.68 -6.98 20.11
N CYS A 155 -5.47 -6.65 19.73
CA CYS A 155 -4.39 -7.62 19.57
C CYS A 155 -3.94 -8.16 20.93
N ARG A 156 -4.22 -9.42 21.23
CA ARG A 156 -3.80 -10.09 22.46
C ARG A 156 -2.43 -10.78 22.35
N SER A 157 -2.02 -11.13 21.13
CA SER A 157 -0.70 -11.69 20.83
C SER A 157 -0.25 -11.25 19.45
N VAL A 158 1.06 -11.21 19.22
CA VAL A 158 1.64 -10.91 17.89
C VAL A 158 1.13 -11.88 16.85
N ARG A 159 1.19 -13.18 17.16
CA ARG A 159 0.71 -14.23 16.25
C ARG A 159 -0.77 -14.06 15.89
N GLY A 160 -1.63 -13.82 16.89
CA GLY A 160 -3.07 -13.62 16.65
C GLY A 160 -3.36 -12.38 15.78
N CYS A 161 -2.59 -11.31 15.96
CA CYS A 161 -2.71 -10.11 15.15
C CYS A 161 -2.32 -10.36 13.70
N LEU A 162 -1.19 -11.02 13.47
CA LEU A 162 -0.72 -11.36 12.12
C LEU A 162 -1.66 -12.35 11.42
N VAL A 163 -2.16 -13.35 12.13
CA VAL A 163 -3.16 -14.28 11.61
C VAL A 163 -4.42 -13.53 11.17
N ASN A 164 -4.91 -12.59 11.98
CA ASN A 164 -6.07 -11.77 11.60
C ASN A 164 -5.82 -11.00 10.30
N TYR A 165 -4.66 -10.34 10.15
CA TYR A 165 -4.34 -9.61 8.94
C TYR A 165 -4.27 -10.50 7.72
N LEU A 166 -3.59 -11.64 7.82
CA LEU A 166 -3.45 -12.58 6.72
C LEU A 166 -4.79 -13.23 6.34
N SER A 167 -5.61 -13.61 7.34
CA SER A 167 -6.95 -14.16 7.09
C SER A 167 -7.87 -13.15 6.41
N SER A 168 -7.81 -11.87 6.81
CA SER A 168 -8.58 -10.80 6.17
C SER A 168 -8.19 -10.63 4.69
N VAL A 169 -6.89 -10.66 4.40
CA VAL A 169 -6.41 -10.56 3.02
C VAL A 169 -6.78 -11.79 2.21
N LEU A 170 -6.64 -12.99 2.78
CA LEU A 170 -7.03 -14.25 2.12
C LEU A 170 -8.54 -14.28 1.82
N ALA A 171 -9.37 -13.86 2.76
CA ALA A 171 -10.82 -13.80 2.57
C ALA A 171 -11.23 -12.81 1.46
N TYR A 172 -10.45 -11.75 1.27
CA TYR A 172 -10.64 -10.82 0.15
C TYR A 172 -10.24 -11.42 -1.21
N MET A 173 -9.28 -12.36 -1.25
CA MET A 173 -8.75 -12.96 -2.47
C MET A 173 -9.59 -14.14 -3.01
N ILE A 174 -10.54 -14.65 -2.21
CA ILE A 174 -11.44 -15.75 -2.56
C ILE A 174 -12.74 -15.20 -3.15
#